data_ea97acce1f6ae3f91ec34e287865cea1
#
_entry.id   ea97acce1f6ae3f91ec34e287865cea1
#
_cell.length_a   1.000
_cell.length_b   1.000
_cell.length_c   1.000
_cell.angle_alpha   90.00
_cell.angle_beta   90.00
_cell.angle_gamma   90.00
#
_symmetry.space_group_name_H-M   'P 1'
#
loop_
_entity.id
_entity.type
_entity.pdbx_description
1 polymer ?
#
loop_
_entity_poly.entity_id
_entity_poly.type
_entity_poly.pdbx_seq_one_letter_code
_entity_poly.pdbx_strand_id
1 'polypeptide(L)'
;MSIYVNKNTKVITQGITGKTGQFHTEKCIEYANGKNCFVAGVNPKKAGEKIFDVPIFASVKEAKEQTGATVSVIYVPPAGAADAIWEAVEAELDFVVCITEGIPIKDMLIVRNKMKAKEAAGGKKTLL
;
A
#
# COMPACT_ATOMS: atom_id res chain seq x y z
N MET A 1 17.98 -6.36 -10.78
CA MET A 1 17.51 -6.71 -9.42
C MET A 1 17.06 -5.46 -8.68
N SER A 2 15.91 -5.51 -8.05
CA SER A 2 15.39 -4.38 -7.29
C SER A 2 16.02 -4.29 -5.90
N ILE A 3 16.26 -3.06 -5.43
CA ILE A 3 16.80 -2.80 -4.09
C ILE A 3 15.70 -2.96 -3.03
N TYR A 4 14.47 -2.55 -3.34
CA TYR A 4 13.37 -2.50 -2.37
C TYR A 4 12.41 -3.69 -2.45
N VAL A 5 12.44 -4.43 -3.54
CA VAL A 5 11.51 -5.53 -3.80
C VAL A 5 12.26 -6.76 -4.30
N ASN A 6 11.96 -7.91 -3.70
CA ASN A 6 12.49 -9.20 -4.12
C ASN A 6 11.43 -10.29 -3.93
N LYS A 7 11.76 -11.54 -4.22
CA LYS A 7 10.80 -12.65 -4.13
C LYS A 7 10.26 -12.92 -2.72
N ASN A 8 10.89 -12.36 -1.68
CA ASN A 8 10.47 -12.52 -0.29
C ASN A 8 9.79 -11.27 0.28
N THR A 9 9.66 -10.21 -0.51
CA THR A 9 9.01 -8.97 -0.08
C THR A 9 7.53 -9.21 0.18
N LYS A 10 7.03 -8.71 1.31
CA LYS A 10 5.61 -8.79 1.66
C LYS A 10 4.93 -7.49 1.32
N VAL A 11 3.84 -7.56 0.59
CA VAL A 11 3.14 -6.42 0.00
C VAL A 11 1.71 -6.31 0.53
N ILE A 12 1.32 -5.09 0.86
CA ILE A 12 -0.06 -4.72 1.20
C ILE A 12 -0.70 -4.10 -0.03
N THR A 13 -1.95 -4.44 -0.34
CA THR A 13 -2.71 -3.81 -1.41
C THR A 13 -3.77 -2.88 -0.82
N GLN A 14 -3.59 -1.57 -0.98
CA GLN A 14 -4.61 -0.58 -0.63
C GLN A 14 -5.57 -0.40 -1.80
N GLY A 15 -6.87 -0.51 -1.54
CA GLY A 15 -7.88 -0.52 -2.59
C GLY A 15 -8.10 -1.89 -3.20
N ILE A 16 -7.80 -2.95 -2.48
CA ILE A 16 -7.93 -4.34 -2.95
C ILE A 16 -9.36 -4.71 -3.36
N THR A 17 -10.35 -4.08 -2.76
CA THR A 17 -11.77 -4.37 -3.05
C THR A 17 -12.29 -3.68 -4.30
N GLY A 18 -11.56 -2.72 -4.83
CA GLY A 18 -11.92 -2.06 -6.09
C GLY A 18 -11.69 -2.99 -7.28
N LYS A 19 -12.40 -2.74 -8.38
CA LYS A 19 -12.31 -3.55 -9.60
C LYS A 19 -10.89 -3.68 -10.12
N THR A 20 -10.17 -2.56 -10.22
CA THR A 20 -8.78 -2.54 -10.68
C THR A 20 -7.84 -3.24 -9.70
N GLY A 21 -8.01 -2.95 -8.40
CA GLY A 21 -7.21 -3.58 -7.35
C GLY A 21 -7.38 -5.09 -7.32
N GLN A 22 -8.62 -5.58 -7.45
CA GLN A 22 -8.89 -7.02 -7.52
C GLN A 22 -8.21 -7.67 -8.72
N PHE A 23 -8.39 -7.07 -9.91
CA PHE A 23 -7.82 -7.61 -11.15
C PHE A 23 -6.29 -7.74 -11.06
N HIS A 24 -5.62 -6.67 -10.68
CA HIS A 24 -4.15 -6.67 -10.61
C HIS A 24 -3.62 -7.54 -9.48
N THR A 25 -4.30 -7.58 -8.34
CA THR A 25 -3.91 -8.45 -7.22
C THR A 25 -3.99 -9.91 -7.60
N GLU A 26 -5.06 -10.32 -8.28
CA GLU A 26 -5.22 -11.68 -8.78
C GLU A 26 -4.06 -12.08 -9.69
N LYS A 27 -3.72 -11.21 -10.65
CA LYS A 27 -2.62 -11.47 -11.58
C LYS A 27 -1.27 -11.52 -10.88
N CYS A 28 -1.03 -10.66 -9.91
CA CYS A 28 0.20 -10.67 -9.14
C CYS A 28 0.35 -11.94 -8.30
N ILE A 29 -0.74 -12.43 -7.72
CA ILE A 29 -0.73 -13.67 -6.94
C ILE A 29 -0.41 -14.87 -7.82
N GLU A 30 -0.90 -14.88 -9.05
CA GLU A 30 -0.63 -15.94 -10.01
C GLU A 30 0.80 -15.96 -10.52
N TYR A 31 1.51 -14.84 -10.42
CA TYR A 31 2.85 -14.67 -10.97
C TYR A 31 3.93 -15.09 -9.98
N ALA A 32 4.81 -16.01 -10.39
CA ALA A 32 5.98 -16.45 -9.62
C ALA A 32 5.63 -16.77 -8.15
N ASN A 33 6.25 -16.06 -7.19
CA ASN A 33 6.02 -16.24 -5.76
C ASN A 33 4.94 -15.28 -5.20
N GLY A 34 4.11 -14.72 -6.07
CA GLY A 34 3.12 -13.70 -5.69
C GLY A 34 2.18 -14.11 -4.56
N LYS A 35 1.78 -15.38 -4.52
CA LYS A 35 0.93 -15.92 -3.45
C LYS A 35 1.53 -15.71 -2.05
N ASN A 36 2.85 -15.79 -1.94
CA ASN A 36 3.56 -15.59 -0.67
C ASN A 36 3.91 -14.11 -0.43
N CYS A 37 3.90 -13.29 -1.47
CA CYS A 37 4.27 -11.87 -1.39
C CYS A 37 3.09 -10.98 -1.06
N PHE A 38 1.91 -11.22 -1.65
CA PHE A 38 0.72 -10.39 -1.43
C PHE A 38 -0.04 -10.91 -0.20
N VAL A 39 0.30 -10.35 0.95
CA VAL A 39 -0.10 -10.90 2.26
C VAL A 39 -1.28 -10.21 2.91
N ALA A 40 -1.66 -9.02 2.46
CA ALA A 40 -2.73 -8.24 3.08
C ALA A 40 -3.40 -7.28 2.10
N GLY A 41 -4.66 -7.00 2.33
CA GLY A 41 -5.38 -5.90 1.71
C GLY A 41 -5.85 -4.93 2.79
N VAL A 42 -6.18 -3.70 2.40
CA VAL A 42 -6.70 -2.70 3.32
C VAL A 42 -7.99 -2.11 2.79
N ASN A 43 -9.05 -2.21 3.58
CA ASN A 43 -10.32 -1.54 3.38
C ASN A 43 -11.06 -1.50 4.73
N PRO A 44 -11.25 -0.32 5.32
CA PRO A 44 -11.92 -0.22 6.63
C PRO A 44 -13.33 -0.82 6.66
N LYS A 45 -14.05 -0.76 5.53
CA LYS A 45 -15.43 -1.27 5.44
C LYS A 45 -15.49 -2.79 5.27
N LYS A 46 -14.41 -3.42 4.86
CA LYS A 46 -14.33 -4.85 4.58
C LYS A 46 -13.35 -5.59 5.50
N ALA A 47 -12.94 -4.96 6.58
CA ALA A 47 -12.01 -5.57 7.53
C ALA A 47 -12.56 -6.89 8.06
N GLY A 48 -11.70 -7.90 8.13
CA GLY A 48 -12.08 -9.24 8.55
C GLY A 48 -12.51 -10.18 7.43
N GLU A 49 -12.74 -9.66 6.23
CA GLU A 49 -13.05 -10.47 5.05
C GLU A 49 -11.75 -10.91 4.35
N LYS A 50 -11.89 -11.77 3.34
CA LYS A 50 -10.75 -12.22 2.52
C LYS A 50 -11.11 -12.12 1.04
N ILE A 51 -10.11 -11.76 0.22
CA ILE A 51 -10.19 -11.81 -1.24
C ILE A 51 -8.98 -12.58 -1.73
N PHE A 52 -9.18 -13.61 -2.57
CA PHE A 52 -8.11 -14.50 -3.09
C PHE A 52 -7.25 -15.09 -1.94
N ASP A 53 -7.87 -15.45 -0.83
CA ASP A 53 -7.21 -15.92 0.39
C ASP A 53 -6.32 -14.87 1.07
N VAL A 54 -6.40 -13.61 0.65
CA VAL A 54 -5.68 -12.50 1.24
C VAL A 54 -6.58 -11.81 2.27
N PRO A 55 -6.18 -11.76 3.55
CA PRO A 55 -7.00 -11.11 4.58
C PRO A 55 -7.03 -9.59 4.39
N ILE A 56 -8.17 -8.99 4.71
CA ILE A 56 -8.36 -7.54 4.62
C ILE A 56 -8.35 -6.95 6.03
N PHE A 57 -7.53 -5.92 6.22
CA PHE A 57 -7.40 -5.20 7.48
C PHE A 57 -8.03 -3.82 7.39
N ALA A 58 -8.32 -3.23 8.54
CA ALA A 58 -8.93 -1.90 8.62
C ALA A 58 -7.93 -0.78 8.29
N SER A 59 -6.64 -0.99 8.53
CA SER A 59 -5.60 0.01 8.28
C SER A 59 -4.28 -0.62 7.84
N VAL A 60 -3.43 0.20 7.25
CA VAL A 60 -2.08 -0.22 6.84
C VAL A 60 -1.24 -0.60 8.07
N LYS A 61 -1.36 0.16 9.14
CA LYS A 61 -0.63 -0.11 10.38
C LYS A 61 -0.95 -1.50 10.93
N GLU A 62 -2.24 -1.84 11.00
CA GLU A 62 -2.70 -3.15 11.45
C GLU A 62 -2.18 -4.25 10.53
N ALA A 63 -2.29 -4.05 9.22
CA ALA A 63 -1.80 -5.02 8.24
C ALA A 63 -0.30 -5.26 8.39
N LYS A 64 0.48 -4.20 8.57
CA LYS A 64 1.92 -4.30 8.79
C LYS A 64 2.26 -5.08 10.07
N GLU A 65 1.58 -4.77 11.16
CA GLU A 65 1.81 -5.43 12.46
C GLU A 65 1.50 -6.92 12.40
N GLN A 66 0.46 -7.31 11.66
CA GLN A 66 0.04 -8.70 11.57
C GLN A 66 0.84 -9.52 10.55
N THR A 67 1.37 -8.90 9.51
CA THR A 67 2.02 -9.62 8.40
C THR A 67 3.51 -9.36 8.26
N GLY A 68 4.01 -8.26 8.83
CA GLY A 68 5.40 -7.84 8.64
C GLY A 68 5.67 -7.23 7.26
N ALA A 69 4.64 -6.79 6.55
CA ALA A 69 4.79 -6.20 5.22
C ALA A 69 5.57 -4.89 5.25
N THR A 70 6.36 -4.64 4.21
CA THR A 70 7.21 -3.46 4.09
C THR A 70 6.89 -2.60 2.87
N VAL A 71 6.03 -3.07 1.98
CA VAL A 71 5.68 -2.41 0.72
C VAL A 71 4.16 -2.33 0.60
N SER A 72 3.66 -1.22 0.06
CA SER A 72 2.25 -1.08 -0.32
C SER A 72 2.13 -0.72 -1.78
N VAL A 73 1.14 -1.29 -2.45
CA VAL A 73 0.70 -0.86 -3.77
C VAL A 73 -0.71 -0.29 -3.65
N ILE A 74 -0.94 0.88 -4.23
CA ILE A 74 -2.17 1.65 -4.06
C ILE A 74 -2.98 1.68 -5.35
N TYR A 75 -4.23 1.21 -5.28
CA TYR A 75 -5.22 1.28 -6.36
C TYR A 75 -6.45 2.11 -5.94
N VAL A 76 -6.33 2.88 -4.87
CA VAL A 76 -7.40 3.76 -4.38
C VAL A 76 -7.74 4.82 -5.42
N PRO A 77 -9.04 5.16 -5.66
CA PRO A 77 -9.42 6.22 -6.59
C PRO A 77 -8.73 7.56 -6.30
N PRO A 78 -8.60 8.45 -7.30
CA PRO A 78 -7.84 9.70 -7.15
C PRO A 78 -8.22 10.55 -5.93
N ALA A 79 -9.49 10.62 -5.57
CA ALA A 79 -9.95 11.42 -4.43
C ALA A 79 -9.41 10.94 -3.08
N GLY A 80 -9.09 9.65 -2.96
CA GLY A 80 -8.58 9.06 -1.71
C GLY A 80 -7.11 8.66 -1.78
N ALA A 81 -6.46 8.83 -2.93
CA ALA A 81 -5.11 8.32 -3.13
C ALA A 81 -4.06 9.01 -2.24
N ALA A 82 -4.15 10.32 -2.08
CA ALA A 82 -3.21 11.06 -1.23
C ALA A 82 -3.29 10.60 0.23
N ASP A 83 -4.50 10.39 0.73
CA ASP A 83 -4.70 9.88 2.09
C ASP A 83 -4.16 8.46 2.24
N ALA A 84 -4.32 7.63 1.21
CA ALA A 84 -3.79 6.28 1.20
C ALA A 84 -2.25 6.27 1.22
N ILE A 85 -1.61 7.15 0.47
CA ILE A 85 -0.15 7.33 0.49
C ILE A 85 0.30 7.74 1.88
N TRP A 86 -0.36 8.73 2.48
CA TRP A 86 0.01 9.22 3.80
C TRP A 86 -0.16 8.14 4.88
N GLU A 87 -1.24 7.36 4.81
CA GLU A 87 -1.45 6.24 5.72
C GLU A 87 -0.29 5.24 5.67
N ALA A 88 0.17 4.90 4.46
CA ALA A 88 1.30 4.01 4.29
C ALA A 88 2.61 4.60 4.83
N VAL A 89 2.82 5.90 4.64
CA VAL A 89 4.00 6.59 5.18
C VAL A 89 3.97 6.64 6.71
N GLU A 90 2.81 6.93 7.29
CA GLU A 90 2.66 6.92 8.75
C GLU A 90 2.90 5.53 9.35
N ALA A 91 2.55 4.48 8.63
CA ALA A 91 2.82 3.10 9.04
C ALA A 91 4.30 2.71 8.92
N GLU A 92 5.13 3.62 8.41
CA GLU A 92 6.58 3.44 8.28
C GLU A 92 6.97 2.29 7.35
N LEU A 93 6.27 2.17 6.22
CA LEU A 93 6.65 1.25 5.17
C LEU A 93 7.92 1.73 4.46
N ASP A 94 8.68 0.80 3.90
CA ASP A 94 9.92 1.12 3.18
C ASP A 94 9.65 1.70 1.80
N PHE A 95 8.63 1.20 1.12
CA PHE A 95 8.36 1.53 -0.28
C PHE A 95 6.85 1.55 -0.53
N VAL A 96 6.40 2.58 -1.25
CA VAL A 96 4.99 2.74 -1.63
C VAL A 96 4.91 2.97 -3.13
N VAL A 97 4.10 2.18 -3.82
CA VAL A 97 3.83 2.34 -5.25
C VAL A 97 2.39 2.81 -5.41
N CYS A 98 2.20 3.98 -5.99
CA CYS A 98 0.86 4.50 -6.27
C CYS A 98 0.60 4.41 -7.77
N ILE A 99 -0.32 3.53 -8.16
CA ILE A 99 -0.70 3.30 -9.55
C ILE A 99 -1.75 4.32 -10.00
N THR A 100 -2.49 4.89 -9.06
CA THR A 100 -3.61 5.80 -9.34
C THR A 100 -3.18 6.99 -10.20
N GLU A 101 -3.89 7.21 -11.30
CA GLU A 101 -3.72 8.38 -12.16
C GLU A 101 -4.77 9.44 -11.82
N GLY A 102 -4.50 10.69 -12.20
CA GLY A 102 -5.47 11.78 -12.02
C GLY A 102 -5.57 12.31 -10.60
N ILE A 103 -4.58 12.08 -9.76
CA ILE A 103 -4.55 12.65 -8.41
C ILE A 103 -4.36 14.16 -8.53
N PRO A 104 -5.20 14.99 -7.85
CA PRO A 104 -5.02 16.43 -7.90
C PRO A 104 -3.62 16.86 -7.45
N ILE A 105 -3.02 17.80 -8.18
CA ILE A 105 -1.67 18.31 -7.88
C ILE A 105 -1.60 18.83 -6.45
N LYS A 106 -2.64 19.54 -6.01
CA LYS A 106 -2.73 20.06 -4.64
C LYS A 106 -2.61 18.96 -3.59
N ASP A 107 -3.29 17.84 -3.80
CA ASP A 107 -3.26 16.70 -2.89
C ASP A 107 -1.86 16.11 -2.81
N MET A 108 -1.19 15.97 -3.94
CA MET A 108 0.18 15.45 -3.99
C MET A 108 1.18 16.39 -3.32
N LEU A 109 1.00 17.72 -3.47
CA LEU A 109 1.85 18.70 -2.80
C LEU A 109 1.70 18.61 -1.28
N ILE A 110 0.47 18.45 -0.79
CA ILE A 110 0.21 18.30 0.65
C ILE A 110 0.90 17.04 1.19
N VAL A 111 0.74 15.90 0.52
CA VAL A 111 1.38 14.65 0.92
C VAL A 111 2.89 14.77 0.90
N ARG A 112 3.44 15.34 -0.15
CA ARG A 112 4.89 15.50 -0.30
C ARG A 112 5.47 16.37 0.81
N ASN A 113 4.78 17.46 1.16
CA ASN A 113 5.19 18.33 2.25
C ASN A 113 5.13 17.62 3.61
N LYS A 114 4.10 16.83 3.84
CA LYS A 114 3.98 16.01 5.06
C LYS A 114 5.12 14.99 5.15
N MET A 115 5.47 14.34 4.05
CA MET A 115 6.59 13.40 4.01
C MET A 115 7.90 14.07 4.35
N LYS A 116 8.17 15.24 3.77
CA LYS A 116 9.38 16.03 4.07
C LYS A 116 9.42 16.45 5.54
N ALA A 117 8.31 16.89 6.10
CA ALA A 117 8.24 17.29 7.51
C ALA A 117 8.50 16.09 8.43
N LYS A 118 8.00 14.92 8.11
CA LYS A 118 8.25 13.70 8.87
C LYS A 118 9.72 13.31 8.85
N GLU A 119 10.35 13.37 7.68
CA GLU A 119 11.79 13.10 7.53
C GLU A 119 12.64 14.11 8.33
N ALA A 120 12.29 15.40 8.25
CA ALA A 120 12.98 16.46 8.97
C ALA A 120 12.88 16.33 10.49
N ALA A 121 11.77 15.75 10.99
CA ALA A 121 11.57 15.48 12.40
C ALA A 121 12.24 14.18 12.88
N GLY A 122 13.03 13.53 12.03
CA GLY A 122 13.73 12.29 12.36
C GLY A 122 12.91 11.02 12.13
N GLY A 123 11.77 11.13 11.47
CA GLY A 123 10.96 9.97 11.13
C GLY A 123 11.58 9.15 9.99
N LYS A 124 11.10 7.91 9.84
CA LYS A 124 11.56 7.03 8.79
C LYS A 124 11.25 7.59 7.40
N LYS A 125 12.23 7.50 6.51
CA LYS A 125 12.03 7.86 5.10
C LYS A 125 11.35 6.70 4.37
N THR A 126 10.24 7.00 3.70
CA THR A 126 9.55 6.05 2.83
C THR A 126 9.76 6.47 1.38
N LEU A 127 10.15 5.53 0.53
CA LEU A 127 10.26 5.80 -0.90
C LEU A 127 8.89 5.70 -1.55
N LEU A 128 8.53 6.74 -2.32
CA LEU A 128 7.27 6.79 -3.06
C LEU A 128 7.52 6.65 -4.56
#